data_aa13a0ca320d8d295bdf442593c8cf58
#
_entry.id   aa13a0ca320d8d295bdf442593c8cf58
#
_cell.length_a   1.000
_cell.length_b   1.000
_cell.length_c   1.000
_cell.angle_alpha   90.00
_cell.angle_beta   90.00
_cell.angle_gamma   90.00
#
_symmetry.space_group_name_H-M   'P 1'
#
loop_
_entity.id
_entity.type
_entity.pdbx_description
1 polymer ?
#
loop_
_entity_poly.entity_id
_entity_poly.type
_entity_poly.pdbx_seq_one_letter_code
_entity_poly.pdbx_strand_id
1 'polypeptide(L)' 'MIKVLIVEDENLIRKGLVYAINWMAMDSVVVGEGKDGREGLEKIAQLKPDVVMTDIKMPKMSGIDMIARAQEQQLA' A
#
# COMPACT_ATOMS: atom_id res chain seq x y z
N MET A 1 -4.97 12.97 10.02
CA MET A 1 -4.98 11.50 9.98
C MET A 1 -3.86 10.98 9.12
N ILE A 2 -3.26 9.88 9.53
CA ILE A 2 -2.23 9.21 8.76
C ILE A 2 -2.89 8.47 7.59
N LYS A 3 -2.43 8.73 6.38
CA LYS A 3 -2.96 8.09 5.18
C LYS A 3 -2.18 6.81 4.92
N VAL A 4 -2.89 5.68 4.87
CA VAL A 4 -2.30 4.35 4.70
C VAL A 4 -2.72 3.76 3.37
N LEU A 5 -1.75 3.27 2.62
CA LEU A 5 -1.97 2.46 1.42
C LEU A 5 -1.65 1.01 1.76
N ILE A 6 -2.54 0.09 1.40
CA ILE A 6 -2.32 -1.33 1.61
C ILE A 6 -2.12 -2.02 0.27
N VAL A 7 -0.98 -2.69 0.11
CA VAL A 7 -0.64 -3.41 -1.11
C VAL A 7 -0.43 -4.89 -0.77
N GLU A 8 -1.31 -5.74 -1.28
CA GLU A 8 -1.32 -7.17 -0.99
C GLU A 8 -2.02 -7.88 -2.15
N ASP A 9 -1.38 -8.91 -2.71
CA ASP A 9 -1.91 -9.61 -3.88
C ASP A 9 -3.06 -10.57 -3.55
N GLU A 10 -3.12 -11.08 -2.31
CA GLU A 10 -4.20 -11.96 -1.90
C GLU A 10 -5.41 -11.15 -1.44
N ASN A 11 -6.51 -11.32 -2.17
CA ASN A 11 -7.72 -10.54 -1.95
C ASN A 11 -8.26 -10.65 -0.52
N LEU A 12 -8.30 -11.87 0.00
CA LEU A 12 -8.84 -12.13 1.33
C LEU A 12 -7.99 -11.46 2.41
N ILE A 13 -6.67 -11.57 2.30
CA ILE A 13 -5.75 -10.95 3.24
C ILE A 13 -5.84 -9.43 3.14
N ARG A 14 -5.86 -8.89 1.93
CA ARG A 14 -5.96 -7.43 1.74
C ARG A 14 -7.24 -6.88 2.35
N LYS A 15 -8.38 -7.54 2.10
CA LYS A 15 -9.66 -7.10 2.67
C LYS A 15 -9.67 -7.23 4.19
N GLY A 16 -9.03 -8.25 4.73
CA GLY A 16 -8.86 -8.38 6.18
C GLY A 16 -8.08 -7.21 6.77
N LEU A 17 -6.99 -6.83 6.15
CA LEU A 17 -6.19 -5.68 6.59
C LEU A 17 -6.96 -4.38 6.53
N VAL A 18 -7.77 -4.19 5.50
CA VAL A 18 -8.56 -2.96 5.34
C VAL A 18 -9.71 -2.90 6.35
N TYR A 19 -10.45 -3.99 6.52
CA TYR A 19 -11.71 -3.95 7.25
C TYR A 19 -11.68 -4.50 8.68
N ALA A 20 -10.71 -5.35 9.01
CA ALA A 20 -10.64 -5.94 10.36
C ALA A 20 -9.83 -5.10 11.34
N ILE A 21 -9.00 -4.19 10.86
CA ILE A 21 -8.17 -3.34 11.71
C ILE A 21 -8.91 -2.04 11.99
N ASN A 22 -8.92 -1.63 13.24
CA ASN A 22 -9.52 -0.34 13.62
C ASN A 22 -8.50 0.79 13.39
N TRP A 23 -8.41 1.24 12.15
CA TRP A 23 -7.47 2.29 11.76
C TRP A 23 -7.76 3.62 12.46
N MET A 24 -9.04 3.91 12.71
CA MET A 24 -9.44 5.15 13.39
C MET A 24 -8.87 5.23 14.80
N ALA A 25 -8.74 4.10 15.50
CA ALA A 25 -8.13 4.07 16.82
C ALA A 25 -6.66 4.49 16.81
N MET A 26 -6.02 4.41 15.64
CA MET A 26 -4.62 4.81 15.44
C MET A 26 -4.50 6.14 14.71
N ASP A 27 -5.56 6.92 14.66
CA ASP A 27 -5.61 8.18 13.93
C ASP A 27 -5.18 8.02 12.47
N SER A 28 -5.62 6.92 11.86
CA SER A 28 -5.22 6.53 10.52
C SER A 28 -6.43 6.22 9.66
N VAL A 29 -6.26 6.32 8.36
CA VAL A 29 -7.30 5.97 7.38
C VAL A 29 -6.66 5.27 6.19
N VAL A 30 -7.30 4.20 5.71
CA VAL A 30 -6.87 3.54 4.49
C VAL A 30 -7.39 4.33 3.31
N VAL A 31 -6.47 4.90 2.53
CA VAL A 31 -6.83 5.76 1.39
C VAL A 31 -6.86 4.98 0.07
N GLY A 32 -6.33 3.78 0.04
CA GLY A 32 -6.35 2.97 -1.17
C GLY A 32 -5.80 1.58 -0.96
N GLU A 33 -5.97 0.74 -1.98
CA GLU A 33 -5.51 -0.63 -2.01
C GLU A 33 -4.81 -0.89 -3.34
N GLY A 34 -3.78 -1.74 -3.31
CA GLY A 34 -3.13 -2.26 -4.49
C GLY A 34 -3.06 -3.79 -4.42
N LYS A 35 -3.26 -4.46 -5.54
CA LYS A 35 -3.21 -5.92 -5.61
C LYS A 35 -1.88 -6.46 -6.10
N ASP A 36 -0.98 -5.60 -6.50
CA ASP A 36 0.39 -5.94 -6.88
C ASP A 36 1.28 -4.70 -6.76
N GLY A 37 2.59 -4.89 -6.95
CA GLY A 37 3.54 -3.80 -6.81
C GLY A 37 3.37 -2.70 -7.84
N ARG A 38 2.93 -3.05 -9.05
CA ARG A 38 2.69 -2.06 -10.11
C ARG A 38 1.52 -1.15 -9.75
N GLU A 39 0.41 -1.73 -9.31
CA GLU A 39 -0.75 -0.97 -8.86
C GLU A 39 -0.41 -0.15 -7.61
N GLY A 40 0.38 -0.73 -6.70
CA GLY A 40 0.87 -0.02 -5.53
C GLY A 40 1.67 1.22 -5.90
N LEU A 41 2.56 1.11 -6.86
CA LEU A 41 3.36 2.25 -7.33
C LEU A 41 2.48 3.36 -7.91
N GLU A 42 1.48 3.00 -8.70
CA GLU A 42 0.53 3.96 -9.24
C GLU A 42 -0.23 4.68 -8.12
N LYS A 43 -0.67 3.94 -7.12
CA LYS A 43 -1.40 4.50 -5.98
C LYS A 43 -0.53 5.40 -5.12
N ILE A 44 0.74 5.06 -4.94
CA ILE A 44 1.68 5.94 -4.23
C ILE A 44 1.75 7.30 -4.93
N ALA A 45 1.88 7.29 -6.24
CA ALA A 45 1.94 8.53 -7.02
C ALA A 45 0.65 9.34 -6.93
N GLN A 46 -0.50 8.68 -7.00
CA GLN A 46 -1.81 9.32 -7.00
C GLN A 46 -2.23 9.84 -5.63
N LEU A 47 -2.04 9.02 -4.60
CA LEU A 47 -2.63 9.26 -3.28
C LEU A 47 -1.66 9.86 -2.30
N LYS A 48 -0.36 9.76 -2.56
CA LYS A 48 0.71 10.26 -1.68
C LYS A 48 0.48 9.86 -0.23
N PRO A 49 0.41 8.56 0.05
CA PRO A 49 0.17 8.10 1.42
C PRO A 49 1.34 8.42 2.34
N ASP A 50 1.05 8.49 3.63
CA ASP A 50 2.10 8.66 4.64
C ASP A 50 2.79 7.33 4.95
N VAL A 51 2.04 6.22 4.86
CA VAL A 51 2.53 4.88 5.17
C VAL A 51 2.05 3.92 4.09
N VAL A 52 2.94 3.03 3.66
CA VAL A 52 2.60 1.93 2.76
C VAL A 52 2.84 0.62 3.49
N MET A 53 1.79 -0.17 3.65
CA MET A 53 1.89 -1.52 4.18
C MET A 53 1.84 -2.49 3.01
N THR A 54 2.90 -3.25 2.79
CA THR A 54 3.02 -4.10 1.61
C THR A 54 3.57 -5.47 1.94
N ASP A 55 3.12 -6.48 1.18
CA ASP A 55 3.79 -7.76 1.13
C ASP A 55 5.06 -7.62 0.28
N ILE A 56 6.02 -8.51 0.51
CA ILE A 56 7.30 -8.50 -0.22
C ILE A 56 7.16 -9.19 -1.57
N LYS A 57 6.59 -10.41 -1.57
CA LYS A 57 6.46 -11.22 -2.79
C LYS A 57 5.08 -11.02 -3.41
N MET A 58 5.07 -10.38 -4.56
CA MET A 58 3.84 -10.16 -5.32
C MET A 58 4.13 -10.34 -6.80
N PRO A 59 3.12 -10.72 -7.61
CA PRO A 59 3.30 -10.80 -9.06
C PRO A 59 3.57 -9.41 -9.65
N LYS A 60 4.21 -9.38 -10.80
CA LYS A 60 4.56 -8.21 -11.60
C LYS A 60 5.66 -7.36 -10.99
N MET A 61 5.56 -7.00 -9.72
CA MET A 61 6.55 -6.20 -9.03
C MET A 61 6.48 -6.51 -7.55
N SER A 62 7.62 -6.87 -6.96
CA SER A 62 7.68 -7.15 -5.52
C SER A 62 7.49 -5.86 -4.70
N GLY A 63 7.19 -6.02 -3.41
CA GLY A 63 7.08 -4.89 -2.52
C GLY A 63 8.39 -4.11 -2.40
N ILE A 64 9.53 -4.81 -2.39
CA ILE A 64 10.85 -4.17 -2.33
C ILE A 64 11.10 -3.36 -3.59
N ASP A 65 10.83 -3.92 -4.76
CA ASP A 65 11.01 -3.20 -6.03
C ASP A 65 10.07 -1.99 -6.13
N MET A 66 8.85 -2.15 -5.64
CA MET A 66 7.87 -1.05 -5.61
C MET A 66 8.40 0.13 -4.78
N ILE A 67 8.89 -0.15 -3.59
CA ILE A 67 9.43 0.89 -2.71
C ILE A 67 10.67 1.53 -3.31
N ALA A 68 11.57 0.71 -3.88
CA ALA A 68 12.77 1.25 -4.54
C ALA A 68 12.42 2.19 -5.69
N ARG A 69 11.45 1.81 -6.51
CA ARG A 69 11.00 2.65 -7.62
C ARG A 69 10.31 3.93 -7.13
N ALA A 70 9.54 3.83 -6.07
CA ALA A 70 8.90 5.01 -5.47
C ALA A 70 9.94 6.00 -4.96
N GLN A 71 11.00 5.51 -4.32
CA GLN A 71 12.09 6.35 -3.85
C GLN A 71 12.88 6.99 -5.02
N GLU A 72 13.16 6.21 -6.08
CA GLU A 72 13.82 6.75 -7.28
C GLU A 72 13.02 7.87 -7.91
N GLN A 73 11.70 7.74 -7.91
CA GLN A 73 10.79 8.73 -8.48
C GLN A 73 10.44 9.83 -7.47
N GLN A 74 10.99 9.76 -6.27
CA GLN A 74 10.72 10.71 -5.18
C GLN A 74 9.24 10.79 -4.82
N LEU A 75 8.56 9.65 -4.86
CA LEU A 75 7.13 9.55 -4.55
C LEU A 75 6.88 9.27 -3.07
N ALA A 76 7.87 8.80 -2.36
CA ALA A 76 7.72 8.43 -0.94
C ALA A 76 8.77 9.10 -0.07
#